data_8f9c64dd59f58a6f2e9af38df9e31154
#
_entry.id   8f9c64dd59f58a6f2e9af38df9e31154
#
_cell.length_a   1.000
_cell.length_b   1.000
_cell.length_c   1.000
_cell.angle_alpha   90.00
_cell.angle_beta   90.00
_cell.angle_gamma   90.00
#
_symmetry.space_group_name_H-M   'P 1'
#
loop_
_entity.id
_entity.type
_entity.pdbx_description
1 polymer ?
#
loop_
_entity_poly.entity_id
_entity_poly.type
_entity_poly.pdbx_seq_one_letter_code
_entity_poly.pdbx_strand_id
1 'polypeptide(L)'
;MKNSILLFITIVSAFSFNCFAQKARVSIAEKKYDNYAYIDAIKTYERVAEKGYKSVDMFKKLGNSYYYNAQLDQAAKWYAELFAMTQDLEPEYYYRYAQSLRSIGENDKADEIMQKFNQLSGNDSRGTLFEKDRNFLEEIKANSGRYQVENAGINSKYSDYGSSFYLNKIVFASARDTGSLGQRKHAWTDQYFT
;
A
#
# COMPACT_ATOMS: atom_id res chain seq x y z
N MET A 1 7.01 -39.60 32.50
CA MET A 1 5.69 -39.00 32.21
C MET A 1 5.49 -37.62 32.82
N LYS A 2 5.71 -37.36 34.13
CA LYS A 2 5.53 -36.04 34.72
C LYS A 2 6.37 -34.91 34.05
N ASN A 3 7.62 -35.15 33.72
CA ASN A 3 8.49 -34.14 33.07
C ASN A 3 8.08 -33.84 31.63
N SER A 4 7.52 -34.81 30.89
CA SER A 4 7.01 -34.58 29.54
C SER A 4 5.73 -33.75 29.53
N ILE A 5 4.88 -33.93 30.53
CA ILE A 5 3.64 -33.11 30.68
C ILE A 5 4.01 -31.67 31.08
N LEU A 6 4.99 -31.49 31.97
CA LEU A 6 5.46 -30.16 32.36
C LEU A 6 6.08 -29.39 31.18
N LEU A 7 6.89 -30.09 30.36
CA LEU A 7 7.47 -29.52 29.15
C LEU A 7 6.40 -29.12 28.13
N PHE A 8 5.36 -29.93 27.97
CA PHE A 8 4.24 -29.63 27.08
C PHE A 8 3.44 -28.40 27.51
N ILE A 9 3.16 -28.30 28.83
CA ILE A 9 2.45 -27.15 29.43
C ILE A 9 3.27 -25.86 29.24
N THR A 10 4.59 -25.90 29.43
CA THR A 10 5.45 -24.71 29.24
C THR A 10 5.54 -24.28 27.78
N ILE A 11 5.56 -25.21 26.84
CA ILE A 11 5.55 -24.91 25.40
C ILE A 11 4.20 -24.28 25.01
N VAL A 12 3.08 -24.86 25.45
CA VAL A 12 1.74 -24.35 25.13
C VAL A 12 1.53 -22.96 25.75
N SER A 13 1.99 -22.72 26.98
CA SER A 13 1.89 -21.39 27.61
C SER A 13 2.76 -20.34 26.87
N ALA A 14 3.96 -20.69 26.44
CA ALA A 14 4.83 -19.79 25.67
C ALA A 14 4.20 -19.37 24.32
N PHE A 15 3.51 -20.29 23.62
CA PHE A 15 2.77 -19.97 22.40
C PHE A 15 1.59 -19.02 22.66
N SER A 16 0.86 -19.22 23.74
CA SER A 16 -0.29 -18.36 24.09
C SER A 16 0.11 -16.93 24.41
N PHE A 17 1.22 -16.72 25.10
CA PHE A 17 1.75 -15.39 25.42
C PHE A 17 2.21 -14.62 24.18
N ASN A 18 2.80 -15.29 23.20
CA ASN A 18 3.22 -14.67 21.96
C ASN A 18 2.02 -14.16 21.14
N CYS A 19 0.94 -14.92 21.06
CA CYS A 19 -0.26 -14.53 20.33
C CYS A 19 -0.93 -13.30 20.96
N PHE A 20 -0.99 -13.23 22.29
CA PHE A 20 -1.59 -12.09 22.99
C PHE A 20 -0.80 -10.79 22.82
N ALA A 21 0.53 -10.88 22.89
CA ALA A 21 1.43 -9.74 22.66
C ALA A 21 1.34 -9.21 21.23
N GLN A 22 1.10 -10.08 20.26
CA GLN A 22 0.94 -9.68 18.86
C GLN A 22 -0.39 -8.96 18.61
N LYS A 23 -1.50 -9.44 19.20
CA LYS A 23 -2.79 -8.76 19.13
C LYS A 23 -2.72 -7.33 19.71
N ALA A 24 -2.05 -7.14 20.83
CA ALA A 24 -1.87 -5.80 21.41
C ALA A 24 -1.10 -4.86 20.47
N ARG A 25 -0.08 -5.36 19.77
CA ARG A 25 0.66 -4.59 18.75
C ARG A 25 -0.19 -4.25 17.53
N VAL A 26 -1.02 -5.18 17.07
CA VAL A 26 -1.98 -4.94 15.98
C VAL A 26 -2.91 -3.80 16.37
N SER A 27 -3.46 -3.79 17.58
CA SER A 27 -4.33 -2.71 18.06
C SER A 27 -3.63 -1.34 18.09
N ILE A 28 -2.31 -1.30 18.39
CA ILE A 28 -1.52 -0.06 18.28
C ILE A 28 -1.40 0.38 16.82
N ALA A 29 -1.13 -0.55 15.91
CA ALA A 29 -1.04 -0.25 14.49
C ALA A 29 -2.38 0.23 13.91
N GLU A 30 -3.50 -0.34 14.38
CA GLU A 30 -4.85 0.09 14.01
C GLU A 30 -5.11 1.55 14.38
N LYS A 31 -4.78 1.95 15.60
CA LYS A 31 -4.89 3.37 16.00
C LYS A 31 -4.07 4.30 15.14
N LYS A 32 -2.88 3.86 14.70
CA LYS A 32 -2.05 4.63 13.78
C LYS A 32 -2.68 4.72 12.40
N TYR A 33 -3.21 3.60 11.88
CA TYR A 33 -3.93 3.55 10.63
C TYR A 33 -5.14 4.47 10.63
N ASP A 34 -5.97 4.42 11.67
CA ASP A 34 -7.17 5.24 11.83
C ASP A 34 -6.84 6.75 11.93
N ASN A 35 -5.63 7.08 12.39
CA ASN A 35 -5.08 8.44 12.41
C ASN A 35 -4.28 8.81 11.15
N TYR A 36 -4.38 8.02 10.08
CA TYR A 36 -3.66 8.22 8.81
C TYR A 36 -2.13 8.22 8.93
N ALA A 37 -1.58 7.74 10.03
CA ALA A 37 -0.13 7.56 10.23
C ALA A 37 0.34 6.24 9.58
N TYR A 38 0.16 6.14 8.26
CA TYR A 38 0.35 4.90 7.52
C TYR A 38 1.76 4.34 7.62
N ILE A 39 2.80 5.17 7.55
CA ILE A 39 4.20 4.71 7.67
C ILE A 39 4.44 4.01 9.01
N ASP A 40 3.91 4.56 10.09
CA ASP A 40 4.08 3.96 11.41
C ASP A 40 3.20 2.71 11.62
N ALA A 41 2.03 2.69 10.97
CA ALA A 41 1.16 1.51 10.93
C ALA A 41 1.86 0.37 10.19
N ILE A 42 2.41 0.62 8.99
CA ILE A 42 3.18 -0.32 8.17
C ILE A 42 4.29 -0.95 9.00
N LYS A 43 5.19 -0.14 9.58
CA LYS A 43 6.32 -0.62 10.40
C LYS A 43 5.88 -1.59 11.51
N THR A 44 4.69 -1.38 12.07
CA THR A 44 4.17 -2.20 13.15
C THR A 44 3.51 -3.48 12.61
N TYR A 45 2.69 -3.37 11.56
CA TYR A 45 2.03 -4.52 10.94
C TYR A 45 3.04 -5.50 10.33
N GLU A 46 4.05 -5.02 9.61
CA GLU A 46 5.10 -5.88 9.04
C GLU A 46 5.84 -6.66 10.12
N ARG A 47 6.27 -5.99 11.20
CA ARG A 47 6.93 -6.66 12.32
C ARG A 47 6.07 -7.76 12.95
N VAL A 48 4.76 -7.59 12.93
CA VAL A 48 3.82 -8.59 13.46
C VAL A 48 3.64 -9.73 12.46
N ALA A 49 3.56 -9.43 11.16
CA ALA A 49 3.50 -10.43 10.09
C ALA A 49 4.76 -11.30 10.02
N GLU A 50 5.94 -10.70 10.14
CA GLU A 50 7.24 -11.39 10.21
C GLU A 50 7.32 -12.40 11.37
N LYS A 51 6.61 -12.12 12.45
CA LYS A 51 6.49 -13.05 13.59
C LYS A 51 5.43 -14.13 13.42
N GLY A 52 4.87 -14.23 12.22
CA GLY A 52 3.92 -15.27 11.83
C GLY A 52 2.46 -14.99 12.20
N TYR A 53 2.14 -13.82 12.75
CA TYR A 53 0.74 -13.44 12.97
C TYR A 53 0.11 -12.99 11.66
N LYS A 54 -0.99 -13.62 11.28
CA LYS A 54 -1.73 -13.32 10.06
C LYS A 54 -3.22 -13.16 10.39
N SER A 55 -3.84 -12.10 9.91
CA SER A 55 -5.29 -11.91 9.96
C SER A 55 -5.76 -11.11 8.75
N VAL A 56 -6.99 -11.39 8.33
CA VAL A 56 -7.63 -10.71 7.18
C VAL A 56 -7.65 -9.21 7.43
N ASP A 57 -8.08 -8.77 8.61
CA ASP A 57 -8.18 -7.34 8.93
C ASP A 57 -6.81 -6.64 8.94
N MET A 58 -5.78 -7.29 9.48
CA MET A 58 -4.41 -6.76 9.44
C MET A 58 -3.91 -6.61 8.01
N PHE A 59 -4.12 -7.61 7.16
CA PHE A 59 -3.67 -7.52 5.76
C PHE A 59 -4.47 -6.53 4.93
N LYS A 60 -5.78 -6.36 5.21
CA LYS A 60 -6.59 -5.27 4.65
C LYS A 60 -5.95 -3.92 4.94
N LYS A 61 -5.65 -3.64 6.21
CA LYS A 61 -5.08 -2.35 6.65
C LYS A 61 -3.64 -2.15 6.16
N LEU A 62 -2.84 -3.20 6.14
CA LEU A 62 -1.46 -3.14 5.66
C LEU A 62 -1.40 -2.87 4.14
N GLY A 63 -2.18 -3.60 3.35
CA GLY A 63 -2.32 -3.35 1.92
C GLY A 63 -2.82 -1.93 1.62
N ASN A 64 -3.87 -1.50 2.34
CA ASN A 64 -4.39 -0.14 2.22
C ASN A 64 -3.37 0.93 2.61
N SER A 65 -2.57 0.71 3.65
CA SER A 65 -1.55 1.68 4.07
C SER A 65 -0.51 1.91 2.98
N TYR A 66 -0.07 0.86 2.31
CA TYR A 66 0.82 0.95 1.17
C TYR A 66 0.14 1.58 -0.05
N TYR A 67 -1.11 1.18 -0.34
CA TYR A 67 -1.88 1.72 -1.45
C TYR A 67 -2.09 3.23 -1.32
N TYR A 68 -2.51 3.71 -0.16
CA TYR A 68 -2.72 5.15 0.10
C TYR A 68 -1.41 5.95 0.11
N ASN A 69 -0.30 5.28 0.34
CA ASN A 69 1.03 5.88 0.26
C ASN A 69 1.64 5.81 -1.17
N ALA A 70 0.86 5.38 -2.16
CA ALA A 70 1.28 5.19 -3.55
C ALA A 70 2.46 4.20 -3.73
N GLN A 71 2.70 3.32 -2.75
CA GLN A 71 3.67 2.23 -2.82
C GLN A 71 2.97 0.97 -3.34
N LEU A 72 2.56 1.03 -4.60
CA LEU A 72 1.66 0.04 -5.19
C LEU A 72 2.31 -1.35 -5.35
N ASP A 73 3.62 -1.42 -5.53
CA ASP A 73 4.38 -2.67 -5.55
C ASP A 73 4.27 -3.43 -4.21
N GLN A 74 4.43 -2.73 -3.09
CA GLN A 74 4.24 -3.30 -1.76
C GLN A 74 2.77 -3.60 -1.47
N ALA A 75 1.86 -2.75 -1.92
CA ALA A 75 0.43 -3.01 -1.82
C ALA A 75 0.04 -4.31 -2.54
N ALA A 76 0.58 -4.55 -3.75
CA ALA A 76 0.35 -5.80 -4.50
C ALA A 76 0.77 -7.05 -3.70
N LYS A 77 1.93 -6.99 -3.04
CA LYS A 77 2.43 -8.07 -2.18
C LYS A 77 1.45 -8.39 -1.05
N TRP A 78 1.00 -7.37 -0.31
CA TRP A 78 0.16 -7.59 0.86
C TRP A 78 -1.29 -7.91 0.51
N TYR A 79 -1.81 -7.38 -0.60
CA TYR A 79 -3.08 -7.83 -1.13
C TYR A 79 -3.01 -9.28 -1.63
N ALA A 80 -1.89 -9.75 -2.21
CA ALA A 80 -1.72 -11.15 -2.56
C ALA A 80 -1.85 -12.07 -1.33
N GLU A 81 -1.23 -11.70 -0.19
CA GLU A 81 -1.37 -12.42 1.08
C GLU A 81 -2.83 -12.39 1.59
N LEU A 82 -3.53 -11.25 1.47
CA LEU A 82 -4.93 -11.13 1.81
C LEU A 82 -5.83 -12.06 0.98
N PHE A 83 -5.65 -12.04 -0.34
CA PHE A 83 -6.43 -12.86 -1.27
C PHE A 83 -6.12 -14.35 -1.19
N ALA A 84 -4.94 -14.72 -0.69
CA ALA A 84 -4.61 -16.10 -0.36
C ALA A 84 -5.35 -16.61 0.91
N MET A 85 -5.75 -15.69 1.80
CA MET A 85 -6.52 -16.06 3.01
C MET A 85 -8.02 -16.15 2.76
N THR A 86 -8.58 -15.25 1.96
CA THR A 86 -10.01 -15.18 1.68
C THR A 86 -10.30 -14.43 0.38
N GLN A 87 -11.39 -14.82 -0.27
CA GLN A 87 -11.95 -14.08 -1.39
C GLN A 87 -13.30 -13.42 -1.04
N ASP A 88 -13.76 -13.60 0.19
CA ASP A 88 -14.94 -12.90 0.72
C ASP A 88 -14.50 -11.51 1.20
N LEU A 89 -14.38 -10.60 0.23
CA LEU A 89 -13.89 -9.24 0.42
C LEU A 89 -14.83 -8.25 -0.27
N GLU A 90 -14.87 -7.04 0.28
CA GLU A 90 -15.60 -5.93 -0.33
C GLU A 90 -14.99 -5.60 -1.71
N PRO A 91 -15.83 -5.20 -2.69
CA PRO A 91 -15.38 -4.95 -4.07
C PRO A 91 -14.17 -4.02 -4.17
N GLU A 92 -14.07 -3.04 -3.29
CA GLU A 92 -12.99 -2.07 -3.28
C GLU A 92 -11.59 -2.70 -3.13
N TYR A 93 -11.46 -3.85 -2.44
CA TYR A 93 -10.17 -4.56 -2.33
C TYR A 93 -9.76 -5.19 -3.66
N TYR A 94 -10.71 -5.67 -4.45
CA TYR A 94 -10.45 -6.17 -5.80
C TYR A 94 -9.93 -5.04 -6.70
N TYR A 95 -10.58 -3.88 -6.65
CA TYR A 95 -10.13 -2.72 -7.43
C TYR A 95 -8.70 -2.31 -7.06
N ARG A 96 -8.42 -2.11 -5.78
CA ARG A 96 -7.09 -1.71 -5.31
C ARG A 96 -6.01 -2.74 -5.62
N TYR A 97 -6.34 -4.02 -5.50
CA TYR A 97 -5.40 -5.09 -5.85
C TYR A 97 -5.10 -5.08 -7.35
N ALA A 98 -6.11 -4.95 -8.19
CA ALA A 98 -5.92 -4.85 -9.65
C ALA A 98 -5.03 -3.65 -10.03
N GLN A 99 -5.27 -2.46 -9.43
CA GLN A 99 -4.40 -1.31 -9.67
C GLN A 99 -2.96 -1.55 -9.24
N SER A 100 -2.78 -2.22 -8.11
CA SER A 100 -1.45 -2.57 -7.58
C SER A 100 -0.74 -3.57 -8.48
N LEU A 101 -1.44 -4.57 -9.01
CA LEU A 101 -0.91 -5.53 -9.98
C LEU A 101 -0.47 -4.85 -11.29
N ARG A 102 -1.27 -3.90 -11.80
CA ARG A 102 -0.90 -3.13 -12.99
C ARG A 102 0.38 -2.32 -12.80
N SER A 103 0.59 -1.76 -11.62
CA SER A 103 1.80 -0.99 -11.33
C SER A 103 3.10 -1.80 -11.42
N ILE A 104 3.01 -3.12 -11.26
CA ILE A 104 4.14 -4.06 -11.38
C ILE A 104 4.14 -4.85 -12.70
N GLY A 105 3.23 -4.50 -13.63
CA GLY A 105 3.16 -5.11 -14.95
C GLY A 105 2.40 -6.44 -15.04
N GLU A 106 1.79 -6.91 -13.94
CA GLU A 106 0.97 -8.14 -13.88
C GLU A 106 -0.44 -7.89 -14.48
N ASN A 107 -0.46 -7.49 -15.77
CA ASN A 107 -1.68 -6.99 -16.41
C ASN A 107 -2.77 -8.05 -16.56
N ASP A 108 -2.41 -9.28 -16.94
CA ASP A 108 -3.39 -10.36 -17.15
C ASP A 108 -4.12 -10.69 -15.83
N LYS A 109 -3.36 -10.80 -14.75
CA LYS A 109 -3.92 -11.02 -13.41
C LYS A 109 -4.74 -9.81 -12.92
N ALA A 110 -4.29 -8.60 -13.22
CA ALA A 110 -5.05 -7.40 -12.91
C ALA A 110 -6.40 -7.39 -13.61
N ASP A 111 -6.47 -7.84 -14.85
CA ASP A 111 -7.71 -7.92 -15.62
C ASP A 111 -8.65 -8.99 -15.07
N GLU A 112 -8.15 -10.16 -14.64
CA GLU A 112 -8.96 -11.16 -13.93
C GLU A 112 -9.56 -10.59 -12.64
N ILE A 113 -8.79 -9.88 -11.87
CA ILE A 113 -9.23 -9.25 -10.61
C ILE A 113 -10.23 -8.11 -10.89
N MET A 114 -10.03 -7.32 -11.96
CA MET A 114 -10.99 -6.28 -12.38
C MET A 114 -12.31 -6.86 -12.85
N GLN A 115 -12.31 -8.02 -13.53
CA GLN A 115 -13.57 -8.72 -13.89
C GLN A 115 -14.33 -9.12 -12.63
N LYS A 116 -13.65 -9.61 -11.59
CA LYS A 116 -14.28 -9.91 -10.30
C LYS A 116 -14.81 -8.66 -9.61
N PHE A 117 -14.07 -7.57 -9.64
CA PHE A 117 -14.55 -6.28 -9.17
C PHE A 117 -15.85 -5.88 -9.86
N ASN A 118 -15.89 -5.93 -11.19
CA ASN A 118 -17.08 -5.57 -11.97
C ASN A 118 -18.29 -6.44 -11.62
N GLN A 119 -18.09 -7.75 -11.44
CA GLN A 119 -19.15 -8.68 -11.04
C GLN A 119 -19.72 -8.38 -9.64
N LEU A 120 -18.86 -7.97 -8.69
CA LEU A 120 -19.24 -7.74 -7.30
C LEU A 120 -19.75 -6.31 -7.04
N SER A 121 -19.29 -5.33 -7.80
CA SER A 121 -19.61 -3.91 -7.59
C SER A 121 -20.90 -3.46 -8.30
N GLY A 122 -21.51 -4.31 -9.10
CA GLY A 122 -22.73 -3.98 -9.86
C GLY A 122 -22.49 -2.90 -10.93
N ASN A 123 -23.12 -1.73 -10.79
CA ASN A 123 -23.04 -0.64 -11.77
C ASN A 123 -21.93 0.39 -11.45
N ASP A 124 -20.82 -0.02 -10.86
CA ASP A 124 -19.71 0.89 -10.63
C ASP A 124 -19.09 1.34 -11.95
N SER A 125 -18.89 2.66 -12.09
CA SER A 125 -18.36 3.26 -13.32
C SER A 125 -16.98 2.75 -13.69
N ARG A 126 -16.14 2.39 -12.69
CA ARG A 126 -14.79 1.86 -12.89
C ARG A 126 -14.83 0.48 -13.58
N GLY A 127 -15.77 -0.38 -13.16
CA GLY A 127 -16.00 -1.67 -13.81
C GLY A 127 -16.58 -1.52 -15.22
N THR A 128 -17.54 -0.62 -15.40
CA THR A 128 -18.13 -0.32 -16.71
C THR A 128 -17.08 0.22 -17.69
N LEU A 129 -16.21 1.12 -17.27
CA LEU A 129 -15.12 1.65 -18.09
C LEU A 129 -14.12 0.58 -18.47
N PHE A 130 -13.75 -0.29 -17.54
CA PHE A 130 -12.87 -1.42 -17.82
C PHE A 130 -13.45 -2.36 -18.90
N GLU A 131 -14.73 -2.70 -18.82
CA GLU A 131 -15.36 -3.55 -19.83
C GLU A 131 -15.45 -2.87 -21.20
N LYS A 132 -15.66 -1.55 -21.22
CA LYS A 132 -15.77 -0.79 -22.47
C LYS A 132 -14.44 -0.65 -23.20
N ASP A 133 -13.35 -0.57 -22.46
CA ASP A 133 -12.02 -0.28 -23.00
C ASP A 133 -10.96 -1.21 -22.41
N ARG A 134 -11.06 -2.49 -22.78
CA ARG A 134 -10.07 -3.51 -22.33
C ARG A 134 -8.69 -3.32 -22.97
N ASN A 135 -8.63 -2.65 -24.11
CA ASN A 135 -7.40 -2.49 -24.89
C ASN A 135 -6.68 -1.16 -24.62
N PHE A 136 -7.08 -0.41 -23.60
CA PHE A 136 -6.53 0.91 -23.31
C PHE A 136 -5.00 0.94 -23.17
N LEU A 137 -4.36 -0.15 -22.72
CA LEU A 137 -2.91 -0.25 -22.63
C LEU A 137 -2.25 -0.27 -24.02
N GLU A 138 -2.88 -0.90 -25.00
CA GLU A 138 -2.38 -0.91 -26.39
C GLU A 138 -2.53 0.46 -27.02
N GLU A 139 -3.63 1.16 -26.74
CA GLU A 139 -3.82 2.55 -27.17
C GLU A 139 -2.79 3.49 -26.56
N ILE A 140 -2.48 3.33 -25.27
CA ILE A 140 -1.42 4.09 -24.59
C ILE A 140 -0.06 3.81 -25.27
N LYS A 141 0.24 2.53 -25.54
CA LYS A 141 1.49 2.15 -26.25
C LYS A 141 1.55 2.72 -27.65
N ALA A 142 0.46 2.68 -28.40
CA ALA A 142 0.37 3.24 -29.74
C ALA A 142 0.59 4.76 -29.76
N ASN A 143 0.23 5.44 -28.68
CA ASN A 143 0.45 6.87 -28.47
C ASN A 143 1.81 7.20 -27.83
N SER A 144 2.60 6.20 -27.44
CA SER A 144 3.92 6.40 -26.85
C SER A 144 4.89 7.00 -27.91
N GLY A 145 5.84 7.80 -27.44
CA GLY A 145 6.83 8.44 -28.33
C GLY A 145 6.38 9.77 -28.95
N ARG A 146 5.14 10.22 -28.71
CA ARG A 146 4.70 11.57 -29.13
C ARG A 146 5.43 12.69 -28.40
N TYR A 147 5.91 12.43 -27.21
CA TYR A 147 6.62 13.37 -26.37
C TYR A 147 7.91 12.74 -25.86
N GLN A 148 8.97 13.51 -25.87
CA GLN A 148 10.20 13.13 -25.19
C GLN A 148 10.15 13.73 -23.78
N VAL A 149 10.18 12.87 -22.77
CA VAL A 149 10.15 13.27 -21.36
C VAL A 149 11.46 12.86 -20.70
N GLU A 150 12.10 13.82 -20.05
CA GLU A 150 13.34 13.60 -19.32
C GLU A 150 13.29 14.28 -17.96
N ASN A 151 14.12 13.79 -17.03
CA ASN A 151 14.24 14.43 -15.72
C ASN A 151 14.88 15.79 -15.87
N ALA A 152 14.24 16.83 -15.34
CA ALA A 152 14.84 18.15 -15.26
C ALA A 152 16.04 18.12 -14.29
N GLY A 153 17.13 18.81 -14.63
CA GLY A 153 18.34 18.84 -13.81
C GLY A 153 18.17 19.45 -12.41
N ILE A 154 16.98 19.99 -12.13
CA ILE A 154 16.58 20.53 -10.82
C ILE A 154 15.83 19.50 -9.96
N ASN A 155 15.46 18.33 -10.50
CA ASN A 155 14.74 17.30 -9.75
C ASN A 155 15.61 16.72 -8.64
N SER A 156 14.99 16.38 -7.52
CA SER A 156 15.64 15.76 -6.38
C SER A 156 15.04 14.39 -6.06
N LYS A 157 15.60 13.70 -5.08
CA LYS A 157 15.01 12.46 -4.52
C LYS A 157 13.77 12.72 -3.65
N TYR A 158 13.44 13.97 -3.39
CA TYR A 158 12.28 14.38 -2.60
C TYR A 158 11.12 14.73 -3.52
N SER A 159 9.94 14.97 -2.95
CA SER A 159 8.80 15.45 -3.71
C SER A 159 9.03 16.89 -4.17
N ASP A 160 9.07 17.08 -5.49
CA ASP A 160 9.15 18.38 -6.14
C ASP A 160 7.83 18.53 -6.95
N TYR A 161 7.03 19.58 -6.68
CA TYR A 161 5.68 19.72 -7.27
C TYR A 161 5.23 21.17 -7.41
N GLY A 162 4.12 21.37 -8.12
CA GLY A 162 3.49 22.67 -8.25
C GLY A 162 4.35 23.69 -9.02
N SER A 163 5.07 23.24 -10.06
CA SER A 163 5.91 24.12 -10.86
C SER A 163 5.10 25.18 -11.59
N SER A 164 5.60 26.43 -11.56
CA SER A 164 5.04 27.58 -12.27
C SER A 164 6.15 28.47 -12.78
N PHE A 165 5.87 29.23 -13.84
CA PHE A 165 6.78 30.26 -14.32
C PHE A 165 6.56 31.57 -13.58
N TYR A 166 7.65 32.18 -13.13
CA TYR A 166 7.68 33.53 -12.60
C TYR A 166 8.83 34.29 -13.24
N LEU A 167 8.49 35.26 -14.07
CA LEU A 167 9.46 35.93 -14.96
C LEU A 167 10.22 34.91 -15.81
N ASN A 168 11.55 34.88 -15.71
CA ASN A 168 12.45 33.92 -16.39
C ASN A 168 12.88 32.75 -15.50
N LYS A 169 12.16 32.48 -14.41
CA LYS A 169 12.48 31.44 -13.43
C LYS A 169 11.35 30.43 -13.33
N ILE A 170 11.69 29.22 -12.95
CA ILE A 170 10.72 28.20 -12.49
C ILE A 170 10.68 28.27 -10.97
N VAL A 171 9.48 28.39 -10.42
CA VAL A 171 9.20 28.31 -8.98
C VAL A 171 8.42 27.03 -8.74
N PHE A 172 8.79 26.26 -7.74
CA PHE A 172 8.13 25.01 -7.38
C PHE A 172 8.26 24.75 -5.87
N ALA A 173 7.35 23.95 -5.33
CA ALA A 173 7.43 23.46 -3.96
C ALA A 173 8.29 22.20 -3.91
N SER A 174 9.06 22.03 -2.84
CA SER A 174 9.95 20.88 -2.65
C SER A 174 9.99 20.47 -1.20
N ALA A 175 10.02 19.15 -0.96
CA ALA A 175 10.22 18.57 0.37
C ALA A 175 11.72 18.39 0.73
N ARG A 176 12.63 19.15 0.08
CA ARG A 176 14.05 19.15 0.40
C ARG A 176 14.29 19.72 1.79
N ASP A 177 15.21 19.09 2.51
CA ASP A 177 15.70 19.67 3.76
C ASP A 177 16.49 20.95 3.48
N THR A 178 15.96 22.08 3.92
CA THR A 178 16.62 23.40 3.79
C THR A 178 17.43 23.76 5.04
N GLY A 179 17.57 22.83 6.01
CA GLY A 179 18.31 23.07 7.24
C GLY A 179 17.60 24.00 8.24
N SER A 180 16.27 24.17 8.13
CA SER A 180 15.50 24.98 9.08
C SER A 180 15.44 24.33 10.47
N LEU A 181 15.48 25.14 11.52
CA LEU A 181 15.28 24.69 12.90
C LEU A 181 13.86 24.12 13.08
N GLY A 182 13.75 22.96 13.73
CA GLY A 182 12.46 22.37 14.06
C GLY A 182 11.85 21.50 12.97
N GLN A 183 12.65 20.71 12.29
CA GLN A 183 12.20 19.77 11.28
C GLN A 183 11.07 18.86 11.79
N ARG A 184 9.92 18.90 11.11
CA ARG A 184 8.80 18.00 11.32
C ARG A 184 8.64 17.10 10.10
N LYS A 185 8.26 15.85 10.34
CA LYS A 185 7.96 14.90 9.27
C LYS A 185 6.46 14.62 9.21
N HIS A 186 5.96 14.44 8.01
CA HIS A 186 4.62 13.91 7.79
C HIS A 186 4.54 12.44 8.24
N ALA A 187 3.59 12.12 9.10
CA ALA A 187 3.33 10.73 9.47
C ALA A 187 2.85 9.87 8.28
N TRP A 188 2.34 10.51 7.23
CA TRP A 188 1.89 9.87 6.01
C TRP A 188 3.04 9.45 5.08
N THR A 189 3.96 10.36 4.78
CA THR A 189 5.01 10.18 3.75
C THR A 189 6.41 10.02 4.30
N ASP A 190 6.62 10.22 5.61
CA ASP A 190 7.93 10.33 6.28
C ASP A 190 8.85 11.43 5.69
N GLN A 191 8.27 12.37 4.92
CA GLN A 191 8.98 13.51 4.35
C GLN A 191 8.90 14.72 5.26
N TYR A 192 9.86 15.63 5.11
CA TYR A 192 9.88 16.87 5.87
C TYR A 192 8.81 17.84 5.38
N PHE A 193 8.26 18.61 6.30
CA PHE A 193 7.53 19.83 5.97
C PHE A 193 8.54 20.90 5.56
N THR A 194 8.30 21.55 4.45
CA THR A 194 9.06 22.71 3.95
C THR A 194 8.15 23.89 3.75
#